data_fa367d0d79cfb32c0a600d4e1a46241f
#
_entry.id   fa367d0d79cfb32c0a600d4e1a46241f
#
_cell.length_a   1.000
_cell.length_b   1.000
_cell.length_c   1.000
_cell.angle_alpha   90.00
_cell.angle_beta   90.00
_cell.angle_gamma   90.00
#
_symmetry.space_group_name_H-M   'P 1'
#
loop_
_entity.id
_entity.type
_entity.pdbx_description
1 polymer ?
#
loop_
_entity_poly.entity_id
_entity_poly.type
_entity_poly.pdbx_seq_one_letter_code
_entity_poly.pdbx_strand_id
1 'polypeptide(L)'
;IIGILSCTFAMAQKSSSLEEKEPGAYLFVFFSDHTHSIFMATSHDGYTFTAVNDGQPVIAGDTIAEQRGVRDPHIYRGFDGAFYLCMTDLHIFAKREKLRDTEWERDKVQYGWGNNRSLILMKSFDLIHWTRSNVRIDKAFPEKYGDIGCAWAPESIYDSRAGKMMIYFTMRIGNGKTKLYYAYTNDNFTKLVTEPKILFEYPNQDVQILDADITPLPDGRYCMMYVSQDGISGIKMALSDSIHSGYQYDSRWIDFEEKSCEAPNVWKRIGENKWVVMYDIFGIN
;
A
#
# COMPACT_ATOMS: atom_id res chain seq x y z
N ILE A 1 63.20 -9.87 22.83
CA ILE A 1 61.75 -9.57 22.93
C ILE A 1 61.40 -8.83 21.65
N ILE A 2 60.75 -9.54 20.71
CA ILE A 2 60.31 -9.01 19.41
C ILE A 2 58.81 -8.68 19.59
N GLY A 3 58.46 -7.40 19.56
CA GLY A 3 57.08 -6.96 19.57
C GLY A 3 56.51 -6.99 18.14
N ILE A 4 55.46 -7.80 17.93
CA ILE A 4 54.71 -7.84 16.67
C ILE A 4 53.65 -6.77 16.77
N LEU A 5 53.77 -5.71 15.95
CA LEU A 5 52.74 -4.67 15.75
C LEU A 5 51.73 -5.18 14.75
N SER A 6 50.52 -5.58 15.22
CA SER A 6 49.43 -5.96 14.37
C SER A 6 48.71 -4.71 13.88
N CYS A 7 48.86 -4.38 12.60
CA CYS A 7 48.14 -3.30 11.92
C CYS A 7 46.81 -3.85 11.36
N THR A 8 45.70 -3.64 12.06
CA THR A 8 44.37 -3.92 11.53
C THR A 8 44.00 -2.82 10.55
N PHE A 9 44.02 -3.15 9.26
CA PHE A 9 43.39 -2.33 8.22
C PHE A 9 41.88 -2.43 8.35
N ALA A 10 41.25 -1.39 8.88
CA ALA A 10 39.81 -1.20 8.72
C ALA A 10 39.54 -0.82 7.26
N MET A 11 39.06 -1.75 6.48
CA MET A 11 38.49 -1.44 5.17
C MET A 11 37.20 -0.62 5.42
N ALA A 12 37.28 0.67 5.20
CA ALA A 12 36.11 1.52 5.08
C ALA A 12 35.36 1.05 3.81
N GLN A 13 34.25 0.36 4.01
CA GLN A 13 33.32 0.04 2.98
C GLN A 13 32.74 1.35 2.48
N LYS A 14 33.22 1.86 1.34
CA LYS A 14 32.59 2.96 0.61
C LYS A 14 31.18 2.50 0.30
N SER A 15 30.18 3.05 1.00
CA SER A 15 28.81 3.01 0.52
C SER A 15 28.80 3.76 -0.81
N SER A 16 28.74 3.01 -1.90
CA SER A 16 28.37 3.61 -3.18
C SER A 16 26.95 4.13 -3.00
N SER A 17 26.78 5.44 -2.87
CA SER A 17 25.49 6.06 -3.10
C SER A 17 25.11 5.66 -4.53
N LEU A 18 24.15 4.76 -4.65
CA LEU A 18 23.52 4.49 -5.93
C LEU A 18 22.91 5.83 -6.33
N GLU A 19 23.50 6.49 -7.33
CA GLU A 19 22.85 7.63 -7.95
C GLU A 19 21.47 7.14 -8.43
N GLU A 20 20.43 7.75 -7.89
CA GLU A 20 19.06 7.48 -8.31
C GLU A 20 18.99 7.82 -9.81
N LYS A 21 18.87 6.79 -10.65
CA LYS A 21 18.69 7.01 -12.07
C LYS A 21 17.30 7.60 -12.24
N GLU A 22 17.22 8.70 -12.98
CA GLU A 22 15.95 9.28 -13.40
C GLU A 22 15.03 8.18 -13.95
N PRO A 23 13.77 8.08 -13.47
CA PRO A 23 12.83 7.09 -13.99
C PRO A 23 12.67 7.25 -15.50
N GLY A 24 12.74 6.16 -16.25
CA GLY A 24 12.59 6.15 -17.71
C GLY A 24 11.21 5.70 -18.20
N ALA A 25 10.38 5.17 -17.30
CA ALA A 25 9.06 4.66 -17.59
C ALA A 25 8.23 4.54 -16.31
N TYR A 26 6.94 4.31 -16.48
CA TYR A 26 6.00 4.05 -15.41
C TYR A 26 5.67 2.56 -15.37
N LEU A 27 5.52 2.02 -14.17
CA LEU A 27 4.99 0.69 -13.92
C LEU A 27 3.68 0.83 -13.16
N PHE A 28 2.61 0.29 -13.71
CA PHE A 28 1.30 0.22 -13.11
C PHE A 28 1.01 -1.21 -12.65
N VAL A 29 0.61 -1.38 -11.39
CA VAL A 29 0.16 -2.66 -10.86
C VAL A 29 -1.32 -2.55 -10.54
N PHE A 30 -2.08 -3.59 -10.87
CA PHE A 30 -3.51 -3.63 -10.61
C PHE A 30 -3.98 -5.07 -10.40
N PHE A 31 -5.17 -5.23 -9.89
CA PHE A 31 -5.83 -6.53 -9.75
C PHE A 31 -7.11 -6.57 -10.58
N SER A 32 -7.67 -7.75 -10.71
CA SER A 32 -8.98 -7.94 -11.32
C SER A 32 -9.85 -8.77 -10.38
N ASP A 33 -11.08 -8.31 -10.15
CA ASP A 33 -12.09 -9.06 -9.39
C ASP A 33 -12.39 -10.44 -10.00
N HIS A 34 -12.16 -10.59 -11.30
CA HIS A 34 -12.40 -11.86 -11.99
C HIS A 34 -11.41 -12.96 -11.54
N THR A 35 -10.17 -12.61 -11.27
CA THR A 35 -9.10 -13.57 -10.95
C THR A 35 -8.49 -13.40 -9.56
N HIS A 36 -8.72 -12.25 -8.90
CA HIS A 36 -8.02 -11.86 -7.66
C HIS A 36 -6.51 -12.06 -7.73
N SER A 37 -5.91 -11.70 -8.86
CA SER A 37 -4.49 -11.83 -9.18
C SER A 37 -3.90 -10.49 -9.57
N ILE A 38 -2.56 -10.40 -9.61
CA ILE A 38 -1.83 -9.18 -9.95
C ILE A 38 -1.52 -9.15 -11.42
N PHE A 39 -1.84 -8.01 -12.02
CA PHE A 39 -1.48 -7.64 -13.38
C PHE A 39 -0.51 -6.46 -13.34
N MET A 40 0.25 -6.30 -14.40
CA MET A 40 1.16 -5.17 -14.58
C MET A 40 1.01 -4.60 -15.98
N ALA A 41 1.24 -3.29 -16.08
CA ALA A 41 1.33 -2.58 -17.34
C ALA A 41 2.44 -1.54 -17.27
N THR A 42 3.01 -1.17 -18.41
CA THR A 42 4.08 -0.18 -18.52
C THR A 42 3.66 0.96 -19.39
N SER A 43 4.22 2.15 -19.14
CA SER A 43 3.99 3.36 -19.94
C SER A 43 5.26 4.20 -20.04
N HIS A 44 5.45 4.88 -21.15
CA HIS A 44 6.48 5.90 -21.32
C HIS A 44 5.96 7.32 -21.13
N ASP A 45 4.66 7.53 -21.28
CA ASP A 45 4.02 8.85 -21.18
C ASP A 45 3.21 9.08 -19.90
N GLY A 46 2.97 8.01 -19.12
CA GLY A 46 2.16 8.05 -17.90
C GLY A 46 0.64 8.14 -18.14
N TYR A 47 0.17 7.96 -19.37
CA TYR A 47 -1.25 7.95 -19.75
C TYR A 47 -1.64 6.70 -20.51
N THR A 48 -0.79 6.25 -21.44
CA THR A 48 -1.06 5.07 -22.26
C THR A 48 -0.26 3.90 -21.70
N PHE A 49 -0.96 2.93 -21.12
CA PHE A 49 -0.36 1.77 -20.51
C PHE A 49 -0.54 0.53 -21.40
N THR A 50 0.55 -0.21 -21.58
CA THR A 50 0.56 -1.49 -22.29
C THR A 50 0.71 -2.62 -21.27
N ALA A 51 -0.24 -3.54 -21.26
CA ALA A 51 -0.18 -4.70 -20.39
C ALA A 51 1.05 -5.56 -20.68
N VAL A 52 1.71 -6.05 -19.65
CA VAL A 52 2.76 -7.07 -19.76
C VAL A 52 2.13 -8.46 -19.69
N ASN A 53 2.92 -9.49 -20.05
CA ASN A 53 2.48 -10.89 -20.01
C ASN A 53 1.20 -11.15 -20.85
N ASP A 54 1.08 -10.48 -22.00
CA ASP A 54 -0.08 -10.58 -22.90
C ASP A 54 -1.43 -10.36 -22.21
N GLY A 55 -1.46 -9.48 -21.19
CA GLY A 55 -2.64 -9.20 -20.40
C GLY A 55 -3.06 -10.31 -19.44
N GLN A 56 -2.20 -11.31 -19.22
CA GLN A 56 -2.42 -12.33 -18.22
C GLN A 56 -1.83 -11.93 -16.86
N PRO A 57 -2.29 -12.52 -15.75
CA PRO A 57 -1.72 -12.25 -14.43
C PRO A 57 -0.21 -12.52 -14.41
N VAL A 58 0.54 -11.62 -13.78
CA VAL A 58 1.99 -11.82 -13.53
C VAL A 58 2.25 -12.53 -12.19
N ILE A 59 1.31 -12.42 -11.25
CA ILE A 59 1.34 -13.13 -9.96
C ILE A 59 -0.06 -13.66 -9.68
N ALA A 60 -0.17 -14.97 -9.51
CA ALA A 60 -1.43 -15.63 -9.20
C ALA A 60 -1.78 -15.46 -7.72
N GLY A 61 -2.92 -14.81 -7.43
CA GLY A 61 -3.34 -14.47 -6.07
C GLY A 61 -3.59 -15.70 -5.19
N ASP A 62 -4.12 -16.78 -5.76
CA ASP A 62 -4.38 -18.05 -5.06
C ASP A 62 -3.13 -18.77 -4.57
N THR A 63 -1.97 -18.44 -5.13
CA THR A 63 -0.67 -19.01 -4.75
C THR A 63 0.04 -18.24 -3.65
N ILE A 64 -0.32 -16.96 -3.43
CA ILE A 64 0.39 -16.08 -2.50
C ILE A 64 -0.46 -15.67 -1.29
N ALA A 65 -1.78 -15.69 -1.39
CA ALA A 65 -2.70 -15.21 -0.36
C ALA A 65 -3.24 -16.36 0.51
N GLU A 66 -3.42 -16.10 1.82
CA GLU A 66 -4.10 -17.04 2.72
C GLU A 66 -5.57 -17.20 2.31
N GLN A 67 -6.22 -16.10 1.87
CA GLN A 67 -7.61 -16.12 1.37
C GLN A 67 -7.74 -16.53 -0.10
N ARG A 68 -6.68 -16.99 -0.75
CA ARG A 68 -6.68 -17.40 -2.15
C ARG A 68 -7.01 -16.29 -3.14
N GLY A 69 -6.69 -15.06 -2.81
CA GLY A 69 -6.91 -13.91 -3.68
C GLY A 69 -6.30 -12.64 -3.10
N VAL A 70 -5.94 -11.72 -3.99
CA VAL A 70 -5.33 -10.44 -3.65
C VAL A 70 -6.10 -9.28 -4.26
N ARG A 71 -6.06 -8.13 -3.58
CA ARG A 71 -6.67 -6.87 -4.00
C ARG A 71 -5.73 -5.71 -3.71
N ASP A 72 -6.03 -4.57 -4.27
CA ASP A 72 -5.46 -3.27 -3.94
C ASP A 72 -3.91 -3.28 -3.91
N PRO A 73 -3.23 -3.71 -5.00
CA PRO A 73 -1.77 -3.74 -5.02
C PRO A 73 -1.19 -2.33 -5.15
N HIS A 74 -0.14 -2.06 -4.39
CA HIS A 74 0.69 -0.87 -4.54
C HIS A 74 2.15 -1.26 -4.68
N ILE A 75 2.87 -0.62 -5.60
CA ILE A 75 4.30 -0.85 -5.83
C ILE A 75 5.12 0.43 -5.62
N TYR A 76 6.19 0.32 -4.86
CA TYR A 76 7.13 1.40 -4.60
C TYR A 76 8.55 1.02 -5.03
N ARG A 77 9.25 1.92 -5.71
CA ARG A 77 10.67 1.77 -6.02
C ARG A 77 11.51 2.37 -4.91
N GLY A 78 12.23 1.54 -4.17
CA GLY A 78 13.10 1.99 -3.09
C GLY A 78 14.44 2.55 -3.55
N PHE A 79 15.08 3.35 -2.71
CA PHE A 79 16.43 3.87 -2.95
C PHE A 79 17.50 2.79 -3.04
N ASP A 80 17.26 1.63 -2.45
CA ASP A 80 18.11 0.42 -2.58
C ASP A 80 18.00 -0.27 -3.94
N GLY A 81 17.15 0.26 -4.83
CA GLY A 81 16.88 -0.29 -6.14
C GLY A 81 15.91 -1.47 -6.13
N ALA A 82 15.34 -1.84 -4.97
CA ALA A 82 14.30 -2.85 -4.88
C ALA A 82 12.92 -2.30 -5.21
N PHE A 83 12.03 -3.20 -5.60
CA PHE A 83 10.59 -2.96 -5.70
C PHE A 83 9.91 -3.54 -4.47
N TYR A 84 9.06 -2.75 -3.85
CA TYR A 84 8.26 -3.10 -2.68
C TYR A 84 6.80 -3.15 -3.10
N LEU A 85 6.23 -4.35 -3.14
CA LEU A 85 4.83 -4.59 -3.52
C LEU A 85 4.06 -5.01 -2.29
N CYS A 86 2.99 -4.31 -1.98
CA CYS A 86 2.07 -4.67 -0.90
C CYS A 86 0.64 -4.75 -1.42
N MET A 87 -0.18 -5.60 -0.78
CA MET A 87 -1.54 -5.83 -1.22
C MET A 87 -2.41 -6.40 -0.09
N THR A 88 -3.70 -6.28 -0.27
CA THR A 88 -4.73 -6.88 0.59
C THR A 88 -4.82 -8.39 0.36
N ASP A 89 -4.76 -9.17 1.42
CA ASP A 89 -5.07 -10.61 1.39
C ASP A 89 -6.59 -10.77 1.53
N LEU A 90 -7.29 -10.81 0.41
CA LEU A 90 -8.75 -10.91 0.39
C LEU A 90 -9.26 -11.48 -0.93
N HIS A 91 -10.19 -12.44 -0.84
CA HIS A 91 -10.96 -12.96 -1.97
C HIS A 91 -12.47 -12.78 -1.72
N ILE A 92 -13.10 -11.83 -2.41
CA ILE A 92 -14.51 -11.48 -2.17
C ILE A 92 -15.51 -12.49 -2.77
N PHE A 93 -15.07 -13.35 -3.69
CA PHE A 93 -15.89 -14.39 -4.32
C PHE A 93 -15.52 -15.81 -3.91
N ALA A 94 -14.72 -15.98 -2.86
CA ALA A 94 -14.18 -17.27 -2.46
C ALA A 94 -15.26 -18.34 -2.20
N LYS A 95 -16.42 -17.97 -1.64
CA LYS A 95 -17.55 -18.89 -1.48
C LYS A 95 -18.16 -19.29 -2.83
N ARG A 96 -18.41 -18.33 -3.72
CA ARG A 96 -18.94 -18.57 -5.06
C ARG A 96 -18.04 -19.52 -5.86
N GLU A 97 -16.75 -19.37 -5.69
CA GLU A 97 -15.70 -20.14 -6.38
C GLU A 97 -15.30 -21.43 -5.64
N LYS A 98 -16.00 -21.74 -4.54
CA LYS A 98 -15.79 -22.97 -3.75
C LYS A 98 -14.40 -23.07 -3.10
N LEU A 99 -13.76 -21.95 -2.89
CA LEU A 99 -12.48 -21.85 -2.18
C LEU A 99 -12.68 -21.76 -0.66
N ARG A 100 -13.91 -21.45 -0.23
CA ARG A 100 -14.32 -21.29 1.15
C ARG A 100 -15.82 -21.57 1.28
N ASP A 101 -16.25 -22.16 2.43
CA ASP A 101 -17.66 -22.46 2.71
C ASP A 101 -18.43 -21.22 3.21
N THR A 102 -17.75 -20.26 3.82
CA THR A 102 -18.31 -19.03 4.35
C THR A 102 -18.17 -17.87 3.37
N GLU A 103 -19.07 -16.87 3.45
CA GLU A 103 -19.01 -15.67 2.60
C GLU A 103 -17.70 -14.89 2.83
N TRP A 104 -17.30 -14.72 4.09
CA TRP A 104 -16.08 -14.02 4.49
C TRP A 104 -15.18 -14.93 5.33
N GLU A 105 -13.97 -14.51 5.55
CA GLU A 105 -12.99 -15.25 6.38
C GLU A 105 -13.54 -15.50 7.80
N ARG A 106 -14.29 -14.53 8.33
CA ARG A 106 -14.93 -14.60 9.65
C ARG A 106 -16.38 -14.10 9.58
N ASP A 107 -17.10 -14.21 10.68
CA ASP A 107 -18.49 -13.80 10.78
C ASP A 107 -18.68 -12.31 10.37
N LYS A 108 -19.64 -12.04 9.49
CA LYS A 108 -19.92 -10.71 8.95
C LYS A 108 -20.51 -9.75 9.98
N VAL A 109 -21.29 -10.26 10.94
CA VAL A 109 -21.93 -9.40 11.95
C VAL A 109 -20.85 -8.84 12.88
N GLN A 110 -19.90 -9.69 13.28
CA GLN A 110 -18.84 -9.33 14.19
C GLN A 110 -17.71 -8.52 13.51
N TYR A 111 -17.37 -8.85 12.27
CA TYR A 111 -16.17 -8.31 11.61
C TYR A 111 -16.43 -7.47 10.34
N GLY A 112 -17.68 -7.43 9.88
CA GLY A 112 -18.11 -6.64 8.73
C GLY A 112 -17.80 -7.26 7.37
N TRP A 113 -18.15 -6.54 6.34
CA TRP A 113 -17.90 -6.89 4.92
C TRP A 113 -16.40 -6.97 4.65
N GLY A 114 -15.98 -7.90 3.78
CA GLY A 114 -14.60 -7.98 3.31
C GLY A 114 -13.58 -8.23 4.42
N ASN A 115 -14.00 -8.85 5.55
CA ASN A 115 -13.11 -9.01 6.68
C ASN A 115 -11.91 -9.89 6.37
N ASN A 116 -10.75 -9.42 6.80
CA ASN A 116 -9.46 -10.08 6.67
C ASN A 116 -8.54 -9.71 7.85
N ARG A 117 -7.41 -10.39 7.97
CA ARG A 117 -6.46 -10.19 9.08
C ARG A 117 -5.04 -9.95 8.63
N SER A 118 -4.76 -10.04 7.33
CA SER A 118 -3.41 -10.04 6.81
C SER A 118 -3.24 -9.10 5.60
N LEU A 119 -2.01 -8.62 5.49
CA LEU A 119 -1.46 -7.96 4.32
C LEU A 119 -0.38 -8.85 3.72
N ILE A 120 -0.18 -8.76 2.41
CA ILE A 120 0.91 -9.45 1.73
C ILE A 120 1.96 -8.43 1.39
N LEU A 121 3.20 -8.71 1.79
CA LEU A 121 4.38 -7.91 1.50
C LEU A 121 5.34 -8.72 0.63
N MET A 122 5.80 -8.11 -0.45
CA MET A 122 6.75 -8.72 -1.38
C MET A 122 7.87 -7.74 -1.75
N LYS A 123 9.10 -8.25 -1.89
CA LYS A 123 10.26 -7.46 -2.30
C LYS A 123 11.00 -8.17 -3.42
N SER A 124 11.39 -7.40 -4.46
CA SER A 124 12.14 -7.90 -5.62
C SER A 124 13.15 -6.85 -6.09
N PHE A 125 14.25 -7.30 -6.71
CA PHE A 125 15.21 -6.42 -7.40
C PHE A 125 15.07 -6.45 -8.92
N ASP A 126 14.27 -7.36 -9.47
CA ASP A 126 14.15 -7.61 -10.91
C ASP A 126 12.70 -7.78 -11.42
N LEU A 127 11.69 -7.65 -10.52
CA LEU A 127 10.27 -7.87 -10.80
C LEU A 127 9.89 -9.31 -11.18
N ILE A 128 10.85 -10.24 -11.11
CA ILE A 128 10.68 -11.67 -11.46
C ILE A 128 10.78 -12.52 -10.20
N HIS A 129 11.86 -12.32 -9.44
CA HIS A 129 12.12 -13.06 -8.22
C HIS A 129 11.69 -12.28 -6.99
N TRP A 130 10.71 -12.78 -6.27
CA TRP A 130 10.09 -12.12 -5.14
C TRP A 130 10.33 -12.87 -3.84
N THR A 131 10.76 -12.17 -2.81
CA THR A 131 10.53 -12.61 -1.43
C THR A 131 9.12 -12.24 -1.02
N ARG A 132 8.47 -13.06 -0.18
CA ARG A 132 7.09 -12.86 0.22
C ARG A 132 6.88 -13.11 1.71
N SER A 133 5.99 -12.34 2.31
CA SER A 133 5.47 -12.59 3.65
C SER A 133 3.98 -12.23 3.73
N ASN A 134 3.21 -13.08 4.40
CA ASN A 134 1.84 -12.77 4.81
C ASN A 134 1.89 -12.25 6.25
N VAL A 135 1.61 -10.98 6.43
CA VAL A 135 1.70 -10.31 7.73
C VAL A 135 0.34 -10.32 8.42
N ARG A 136 0.18 -11.25 9.37
CA ARG A 136 -1.01 -11.37 10.21
C ARG A 136 -0.94 -10.34 11.34
N ILE A 137 -1.72 -9.26 11.21
CA ILE A 137 -1.74 -8.15 12.19
C ILE A 137 -2.27 -8.62 13.54
N ASP A 138 -3.30 -9.47 13.53
CA ASP A 138 -3.89 -10.07 14.72
C ASP A 138 -2.90 -10.94 15.52
N LYS A 139 -1.96 -11.59 14.83
CA LYS A 139 -0.92 -12.40 15.47
C LYS A 139 0.31 -11.60 15.88
N ALA A 140 0.65 -10.58 15.10
CA ALA A 140 1.79 -9.71 15.38
C ALA A 140 1.55 -8.84 16.62
N PHE A 141 0.29 -8.40 16.85
CA PHE A 141 -0.09 -7.50 17.93
C PHE A 141 -1.42 -7.95 18.58
N PRO A 142 -1.47 -9.16 19.19
CA PRO A 142 -2.72 -9.78 19.62
C PRO A 142 -3.45 -9.02 20.74
N GLU A 143 -2.74 -8.36 21.63
CA GLU A 143 -3.32 -7.62 22.75
C GLU A 143 -4.15 -6.41 22.29
N LYS A 144 -3.73 -5.77 21.20
CA LYS A 144 -4.36 -4.55 20.70
C LYS A 144 -5.20 -4.78 19.45
N TYR A 145 -4.77 -5.68 18.59
CA TYR A 145 -5.35 -5.90 17.26
C TYR A 145 -5.79 -7.35 17.02
N GLY A 146 -5.95 -8.15 18.08
CA GLY A 146 -6.48 -9.51 17.98
C GLY A 146 -7.87 -9.57 17.37
N ASP A 147 -8.66 -8.50 17.55
CA ASP A 147 -10.04 -8.36 17.04
C ASP A 147 -10.15 -7.48 15.81
N ILE A 148 -9.08 -7.39 15.01
CA ILE A 148 -9.07 -6.63 13.75
C ILE A 148 -10.19 -7.11 12.82
N GLY A 149 -10.97 -6.17 12.24
CA GLY A 149 -12.03 -6.46 11.27
C GLY A 149 -11.55 -6.49 9.84
N CYS A 150 -10.63 -5.59 9.49
CA CYS A 150 -9.98 -5.60 8.18
C CYS A 150 -8.62 -4.92 8.21
N ALA A 151 -7.80 -5.26 7.20
CA ALA A 151 -6.61 -4.53 6.78
C ALA A 151 -6.61 -4.49 5.25
N TRP A 152 -6.88 -3.31 4.66
CA TRP A 152 -7.09 -3.13 3.23
C TRP A 152 -6.18 -2.09 2.63
N ALA A 153 -6.06 -2.15 1.30
CA ALA A 153 -5.41 -1.16 0.46
C ALA A 153 -4.10 -0.63 1.08
N PRO A 154 -3.11 -1.52 1.32
CA PRO A 154 -1.83 -1.09 1.83
C PRO A 154 -1.03 -0.40 0.75
N GLU A 155 -0.39 0.69 1.13
CA GLU A 155 0.64 1.33 0.34
C GLU A 155 1.94 1.47 1.12
N SER A 156 3.03 1.74 0.43
CA SER A 156 4.35 1.87 1.05
C SER A 156 5.11 3.08 0.52
N ILE A 157 5.84 3.73 1.41
CA ILE A 157 6.70 4.88 1.11
C ILE A 157 7.92 4.87 2.02
N TYR A 158 9.07 5.29 1.53
CA TYR A 158 10.27 5.38 2.35
C TYR A 158 10.27 6.65 3.19
N ASP A 159 10.32 6.48 4.51
CA ASP A 159 10.54 7.59 5.46
C ASP A 159 12.03 7.81 5.66
N SER A 160 12.59 8.83 5.03
CA SER A 160 14.01 9.17 5.11
C SER A 160 14.45 9.62 6.51
N ARG A 161 13.53 10.16 7.33
CA ARG A 161 13.84 10.57 8.70
C ARG A 161 13.94 9.37 9.64
N ALA A 162 13.08 8.37 9.44
CA ALA A 162 13.12 7.12 10.20
C ALA A 162 14.15 6.12 9.63
N GLY A 163 14.60 6.31 8.39
CA GLY A 163 15.46 5.37 7.68
C GLY A 163 14.77 4.02 7.42
N LYS A 164 13.44 4.02 7.21
CA LYS A 164 12.63 2.79 7.13
C LYS A 164 11.53 2.90 6.09
N MET A 165 11.15 1.75 5.56
CA MET A 165 9.93 1.64 4.77
C MET A 165 8.72 1.75 5.71
N MET A 166 7.88 2.76 5.49
CA MET A 166 6.57 2.90 6.10
C MET A 166 5.53 2.21 5.23
N ILE A 167 4.65 1.44 5.84
CA ILE A 167 3.43 0.94 5.23
C ILE A 167 2.24 1.64 5.88
N TYR A 168 1.27 2.04 5.10
CA TYR A 168 0.02 2.62 5.59
C TYR A 168 -1.16 1.94 4.90
N PHE A 169 -2.26 1.82 5.61
CA PHE A 169 -3.37 1.00 5.18
C PHE A 169 -4.67 1.35 5.92
N THR A 170 -5.76 0.96 5.32
CA THR A 170 -7.09 1.02 5.94
C THR A 170 -7.26 -0.11 6.95
N MET A 171 -7.74 0.19 8.15
CA MET A 171 -8.00 -0.82 9.17
C MET A 171 -9.22 -0.46 10.01
N ARG A 172 -9.95 -1.48 10.50
CA ARG A 172 -10.99 -1.36 11.52
C ARG A 172 -10.84 -2.44 12.58
N ILE A 173 -11.37 -2.19 13.76
CA ILE A 173 -11.49 -3.17 14.83
C ILE A 173 -12.93 -3.70 14.84
N GLY A 174 -13.11 -5.02 14.93
CA GLY A 174 -14.41 -5.65 14.79
C GLY A 174 -15.15 -5.16 13.53
N ASN A 175 -16.42 -4.83 13.66
CA ASN A 175 -17.25 -4.22 12.62
C ASN A 175 -17.36 -2.68 12.79
N GLY A 176 -16.32 -2.04 13.33
CA GLY A 176 -16.27 -0.59 13.51
C GLY A 176 -16.01 0.19 12.21
N LYS A 177 -15.81 1.49 12.36
CA LYS A 177 -15.46 2.36 11.24
C LYS A 177 -14.03 2.15 10.79
N THR A 178 -13.79 2.19 9.49
CA THR A 178 -12.45 2.18 8.93
C THR A 178 -11.73 3.50 9.21
N LYS A 179 -10.43 3.39 9.50
CA LYS A 179 -9.50 4.49 9.71
C LYS A 179 -8.19 4.19 8.99
N LEU A 180 -7.37 5.21 8.78
CA LEU A 180 -6.05 5.08 8.19
C LEU A 180 -5.00 4.85 9.29
N TYR A 181 -4.19 3.83 9.11
CA TYR A 181 -3.11 3.44 10.02
C TYR A 181 -1.78 3.39 9.28
N TYR A 182 -0.68 3.50 10.02
CA TYR A 182 0.66 3.26 9.51
C TYR A 182 1.48 2.43 10.48
N ALA A 183 2.50 1.75 9.94
CA ALA A 183 3.53 1.05 10.70
C ALA A 183 4.83 1.02 9.90
N TYR A 184 5.96 0.74 10.54
CA TYR A 184 7.23 0.52 9.85
C TYR A 184 7.50 -0.96 9.67
N THR A 185 8.16 -1.30 8.56
CA THR A 185 8.60 -2.66 8.26
C THR A 185 10.09 -2.84 8.59
N ASN A 186 10.53 -4.10 8.65
CA ASN A 186 11.94 -4.42 8.62
C ASN A 186 12.52 -4.23 7.20
N ASP A 187 13.85 -4.21 7.07
CA ASP A 187 14.56 -3.94 5.80
C ASP A 187 14.28 -5.00 4.72
N ASN A 188 13.95 -6.22 5.14
CA ASN A 188 13.58 -7.31 4.23
C ASN A 188 12.11 -7.25 3.77
N PHE A 189 11.33 -6.29 4.26
CA PHE A 189 9.90 -6.12 3.95
C PHE A 189 9.06 -7.40 4.23
N THR A 190 9.31 -8.02 5.39
CA THR A 190 8.67 -9.31 5.75
C THR A 190 7.83 -9.25 7.02
N LYS A 191 7.92 -8.18 7.80
CA LYS A 191 7.14 -8.01 9.04
C LYS A 191 7.04 -6.53 9.41
N LEU A 192 6.03 -6.19 10.21
CA LEU A 192 5.94 -4.90 10.90
C LEU A 192 6.88 -4.93 12.11
N VAL A 193 7.65 -3.87 12.32
CA VAL A 193 8.55 -3.69 13.46
C VAL A 193 8.01 -2.69 14.48
N THR A 194 6.91 -2.01 14.16
CA THR A 194 6.15 -1.15 15.07
C THR A 194 4.69 -1.55 15.06
N GLU A 195 4.00 -1.30 16.16
CA GLU A 195 2.54 -1.39 16.17
C GLU A 195 1.94 -0.39 15.19
N PRO A 196 0.81 -0.76 14.51
CA PRO A 196 0.03 0.18 13.75
C PRO A 196 -0.46 1.36 14.61
N LYS A 197 -0.33 2.58 14.09
CA LYS A 197 -0.80 3.81 14.72
C LYS A 197 -1.72 4.54 13.76
N ILE A 198 -2.64 5.34 14.29
CA ILE A 198 -3.47 6.22 13.46
C ILE A 198 -2.57 7.17 12.68
N LEU A 199 -2.76 7.21 11.37
CA LEU A 199 -2.07 8.09 10.43
C LEU A 199 -2.77 9.45 10.38
N PHE A 200 -4.11 9.42 10.32
CA PHE A 200 -4.97 10.59 10.18
C PHE A 200 -6.32 10.33 10.85
N GLU A 201 -6.84 11.32 11.53
CA GLU A 201 -8.17 11.31 12.11
C GLU A 201 -9.08 12.28 11.36
N TYR A 202 -10.13 11.72 10.77
CA TYR A 202 -11.18 12.53 10.16
C TYR A 202 -12.00 13.24 11.25
N PRO A 203 -12.42 14.52 11.07
CA PRO A 203 -13.09 15.27 12.12
C PRO A 203 -14.36 14.59 12.67
N ASN A 204 -15.17 14.01 11.80
CA ASN A 204 -16.31 13.19 12.20
C ASN A 204 -15.90 11.72 12.29
N GLN A 205 -15.80 11.19 13.51
CA GLN A 205 -15.37 9.82 13.78
C GLN A 205 -16.35 8.75 13.32
N ASP A 206 -17.60 9.11 12.99
CA ASP A 206 -18.62 8.22 12.42
C ASP A 206 -18.49 8.05 10.91
N VAL A 207 -17.63 8.83 10.26
CA VAL A 207 -17.31 8.71 8.84
C VAL A 207 -16.19 7.69 8.64
N GLN A 208 -16.37 6.79 7.70
CA GLN A 208 -15.32 5.88 7.26
C GLN A 208 -14.36 6.60 6.31
N ILE A 209 -13.07 6.37 6.50
CA ILE A 209 -12.02 6.79 5.57
C ILE A 209 -11.17 5.58 5.19
N LEU A 210 -10.75 5.53 3.92
CA LEU A 210 -10.02 4.40 3.36
C LEU A 210 -9.12 4.83 2.18
N ASP A 211 -8.33 3.92 1.66
CA ASP A 211 -7.57 4.02 0.41
C ASP A 211 -6.74 5.31 0.33
N ALA A 212 -5.77 5.47 1.20
CA ALA A 212 -4.88 6.63 1.17
C ALA A 212 -3.72 6.42 0.18
N ASP A 213 -3.39 7.48 -0.57
CA ASP A 213 -2.14 7.64 -1.33
C ASP A 213 -1.36 8.83 -0.79
N ILE A 214 -0.08 8.64 -0.43
CA ILE A 214 0.78 9.70 0.08
C ILE A 214 1.86 10.04 -0.96
N THR A 215 1.81 11.28 -1.44
CA THR A 215 2.73 11.81 -2.42
C THR A 215 3.61 12.93 -1.84
N PRO A 216 4.95 12.83 -1.92
CA PRO A 216 5.84 13.93 -1.58
C PRO A 216 5.68 15.09 -2.56
N LEU A 217 5.60 16.32 -2.03
CA LEU A 217 5.52 17.55 -2.82
C LEU A 217 6.89 18.22 -2.96
N PRO A 218 7.11 19.02 -4.03
CA PRO A 218 8.38 19.72 -4.25
C PRO A 218 8.76 20.71 -3.15
N ASP A 219 7.80 21.19 -2.37
CA ASP A 219 8.01 22.10 -1.25
C ASP A 219 8.39 21.40 0.07
N GLY A 220 8.55 20.07 0.03
CA GLY A 220 8.91 19.24 1.18
C GLY A 220 7.74 18.77 2.04
N ARG A 221 6.52 19.15 1.70
CA ARG A 221 5.30 18.63 2.33
C ARG A 221 4.88 17.28 1.72
N TYR A 222 3.89 16.69 2.35
CA TYR A 222 3.22 15.48 1.88
C TYR A 222 1.76 15.78 1.59
N CYS A 223 1.30 15.32 0.44
CA CYS A 223 -0.10 15.31 0.07
C CYS A 223 -0.64 13.90 0.25
N MET A 224 -1.67 13.73 1.05
CA MET A 224 -2.41 12.49 1.17
C MET A 224 -3.76 12.67 0.50
N MET A 225 -4.02 11.92 -0.56
CA MET A 225 -5.36 11.72 -1.08
C MET A 225 -5.97 10.49 -0.44
N TYR A 226 -7.25 10.55 -0.11
CA TYR A 226 -7.94 9.44 0.56
C TYR A 226 -9.42 9.48 0.25
N VAL A 227 -10.07 8.34 0.39
CA VAL A 227 -11.52 8.23 0.26
C VAL A 227 -12.18 8.59 1.59
N SER A 228 -13.22 9.41 1.52
CA SER A 228 -14.12 9.69 2.63
C SER A 228 -15.54 9.27 2.26
N GLN A 229 -16.21 8.54 3.16
CA GLN A 229 -17.63 8.18 3.03
C GLN A 229 -18.52 9.17 3.80
N ASP A 230 -18.24 10.45 3.63
CA ASP A 230 -19.02 11.57 4.20
C ASP A 230 -20.14 11.96 3.20
N GLY A 231 -21.22 11.19 3.20
CA GLY A 231 -22.28 11.24 2.19
C GLY A 231 -22.01 10.23 1.07
N ILE A 232 -21.67 10.68 -0.13
CA ILE A 232 -21.19 9.83 -1.23
C ILE A 232 -19.71 9.49 -0.97
N SER A 233 -19.28 8.28 -1.31
CA SER A 233 -17.86 7.92 -1.29
C SER A 233 -17.10 8.76 -2.32
N GLY A 234 -16.10 9.50 -1.88
CA GLY A 234 -15.36 10.40 -2.78
C GLY A 234 -13.98 10.76 -2.24
N ILE A 235 -13.19 11.44 -3.06
CA ILE A 235 -11.78 11.72 -2.80
C ILE A 235 -11.59 13.07 -2.15
N LYS A 236 -10.89 13.08 -1.02
CA LYS A 236 -10.42 14.29 -0.32
C LYS A 236 -8.91 14.31 -0.24
N MET A 237 -8.37 15.46 0.14
CA MET A 237 -6.95 15.70 0.28
C MET A 237 -6.63 16.21 1.69
N ALA A 238 -5.49 15.82 2.22
CA ALA A 238 -4.90 16.41 3.42
C ALA A 238 -3.42 16.70 3.18
N LEU A 239 -2.89 17.76 3.78
CA LEU A 239 -1.50 18.17 3.66
C LEU A 239 -0.79 18.11 5.02
N SER A 240 0.49 17.74 5.01
CA SER A 240 1.31 17.69 6.22
C SER A 240 2.78 17.98 5.94
N ASP A 241 3.50 18.51 6.93
CA ASP A 241 4.96 18.62 6.97
C ASP A 241 5.65 17.32 7.43
N SER A 242 4.87 16.32 7.83
CA SER A 242 5.35 15.02 8.29
C SER A 242 4.67 13.88 7.54
N ILE A 243 5.45 12.88 7.15
CA ILE A 243 4.95 11.75 6.37
C ILE A 243 3.88 10.91 7.12
N HIS A 244 3.91 10.88 8.44
CA HIS A 244 3.07 9.98 9.25
C HIS A 244 2.19 10.68 10.29
N SER A 245 2.11 12.03 10.26
CA SER A 245 1.35 12.78 11.27
C SER A 245 1.07 14.21 10.83
N GLY A 246 0.13 14.88 11.53
CA GLY A 246 -0.11 16.31 11.34
C GLY A 246 -0.85 16.69 10.07
N TYR A 247 -1.47 15.74 9.40
CA TYR A 247 -2.30 16.00 8.22
C TYR A 247 -3.45 16.93 8.55
N GLN A 248 -3.56 18.01 7.81
CA GLN A 248 -4.61 19.01 7.97
C GLN A 248 -5.82 18.63 7.11
N TYR A 249 -6.97 18.50 7.75
CA TYR A 249 -8.24 18.25 7.09
C TYR A 249 -8.60 19.36 6.09
N ASP A 250 -9.01 18.97 4.89
CA ASP A 250 -9.60 19.84 3.90
C ASP A 250 -11.02 19.32 3.57
N SER A 251 -12.02 20.18 3.68
CA SER A 251 -13.41 19.80 3.43
C SER A 251 -13.75 19.65 1.95
N ARG A 252 -12.90 20.13 1.05
CA ARG A 252 -13.14 20.06 -0.39
C ARG A 252 -13.02 18.64 -0.91
N TRP A 253 -13.85 18.32 -1.88
CA TRP A 253 -13.70 17.13 -2.72
C TRP A 253 -12.68 17.41 -3.82
N ILE A 254 -11.90 16.40 -4.16
CA ILE A 254 -10.91 16.47 -5.24
C ILE A 254 -11.49 15.88 -6.54
N ASP A 255 -12.32 14.85 -6.42
CA ASP A 255 -13.06 14.31 -7.56
C ASP A 255 -14.18 15.26 -8.00
N PHE A 256 -14.59 15.14 -9.26
CA PHE A 256 -15.66 15.95 -9.86
C PHE A 256 -16.88 15.08 -10.21
N GLU A 257 -16.92 13.87 -9.69
CA GLU A 257 -17.96 12.91 -10.03
C GLU A 257 -19.14 13.01 -9.05
N GLU A 258 -20.36 12.88 -9.59
CA GLU A 258 -21.54 12.71 -8.77
C GLU A 258 -21.76 11.27 -8.29
N LYS A 259 -20.85 10.36 -8.66
CA LYS A 259 -20.83 8.95 -8.32
C LYS A 259 -19.79 8.65 -7.25
N SER A 260 -19.96 7.50 -6.60
CA SER A 260 -18.97 7.03 -5.64
C SER A 260 -17.63 6.75 -6.32
N CYS A 261 -16.54 7.27 -5.72
CA CYS A 261 -15.17 7.08 -6.16
C CYS A 261 -14.35 6.40 -5.07
N GLU A 262 -13.35 5.61 -5.46
CA GLU A 262 -12.39 4.92 -4.57
C GLU A 262 -10.98 4.90 -5.17
N ALA A 263 -10.03 4.41 -4.37
CA ALA A 263 -8.66 4.09 -4.78
C ALA A 263 -7.93 5.24 -5.51
N PRO A 264 -7.78 6.43 -4.89
CA PRO A 264 -6.95 7.47 -5.49
C PRO A 264 -5.51 6.98 -5.59
N ASN A 265 -4.87 7.24 -6.74
CA ASN A 265 -3.47 6.98 -6.96
C ASN A 265 -2.84 8.17 -7.67
N VAL A 266 -1.70 8.64 -7.19
CA VAL A 266 -1.09 9.89 -7.66
C VAL A 266 0.34 9.65 -8.10
N TRP A 267 0.69 10.14 -9.28
CA TRP A 267 2.08 10.14 -9.74
C TRP A 267 2.48 11.41 -10.45
N LYS A 268 3.76 11.75 -10.32
CA LYS A 268 4.35 12.85 -11.05
C LYS A 268 4.77 12.37 -12.43
N ARG A 269 4.50 13.17 -13.46
CA ARG A 269 4.99 12.89 -14.80
C ARG A 269 6.49 13.09 -14.91
N ILE A 270 7.17 12.10 -15.50
CA ILE A 270 8.61 12.13 -15.73
C ILE A 270 8.96 13.31 -16.64
N GLY A 271 9.94 14.14 -16.24
CA GLY A 271 10.38 15.31 -16.98
C GLY A 271 9.43 16.51 -16.98
N GLU A 272 8.28 16.44 -16.29
CA GLU A 272 7.29 17.51 -16.25
C GLU A 272 6.96 17.94 -14.81
N ASN A 273 6.51 19.18 -14.65
CA ASN A 273 5.92 19.64 -13.40
C ASN A 273 4.39 19.49 -13.43
N LYS A 274 3.95 18.24 -13.68
CA LYS A 274 2.53 17.85 -13.71
C LYS A 274 2.32 16.58 -12.93
N TRP A 275 1.12 16.45 -12.37
CA TRP A 275 0.67 15.31 -11.60
C TRP A 275 -0.55 14.70 -12.27
N VAL A 276 -0.68 13.40 -12.19
CA VAL A 276 -1.87 12.64 -12.60
C VAL A 276 -2.50 12.08 -11.35
N VAL A 277 -3.80 12.21 -11.25
CA VAL A 277 -4.63 11.53 -10.26
C VAL A 277 -5.51 10.55 -11.00
N MET A 278 -5.49 9.30 -10.59
CA MET A 278 -6.37 8.24 -11.08
C MET A 278 -7.20 7.73 -9.91
N TYR A 279 -8.44 7.37 -10.16
CA TYR A 279 -9.32 6.76 -9.18
C TYR A 279 -10.42 5.93 -9.88
N ASP A 280 -10.99 4.99 -9.14
CA ASP A 280 -12.11 4.19 -9.63
C ASP A 280 -13.44 4.92 -9.44
N ILE A 281 -14.35 4.78 -10.41
CA ILE A 281 -15.70 5.34 -10.37
C ILE A 281 -16.71 4.20 -10.44
N PHE A 282 -17.53 4.04 -9.40
CA PHE A 282 -18.52 2.97 -9.36
C PHE A 282 -19.63 3.14 -10.40
N GLY A 283 -20.04 2.03 -11.03
CA GLY A 283 -21.17 1.97 -11.95
C GLY A 283 -20.91 2.59 -13.32
N ILE A 284 -19.65 2.78 -13.71
CA ILE A 284 -19.23 2.98 -15.10
C ILE A 284 -18.67 1.64 -15.58
N ASN A 285 -19.36 1.04 -16.57
CA ASN A 285 -18.92 -0.19 -17.25
C ASN A 285 -18.36 0.15 -18.61
#